data_c52087b0e1cd2fd44b29cb5a20359b4b
#
_entry.id   c52087b0e1cd2fd44b29cb5a20359b4b
#
_cell.length_a   1.000
_cell.length_b   1.000
_cell.length_c   1.000
_cell.angle_alpha   90.00
_cell.angle_beta   90.00
_cell.angle_gamma   90.00
#
_symmetry.space_group_name_H-M   'P 1'
#
loop_
_entity.id
_entity.type
_entity.pdbx_description
1 polymer ?
#
loop_
_entity_poly.entity_id
_entity_poly.type
_entity_poly.pdbx_seq_one_letter_code
_entity_poly.pdbx_strand_id
1 'polypeptide(L)'
;MLDNILISIKPKWCSKILNKEKTIEIRKTKPKLDPPFKVYIYCTMDSNLYKDGDYWVDSTTKPGFYQGRVIASFICNKIHNITNNSGDFTVDNDRALTNDIAKRSCVSREEMLDYLKSKTAAYAWEISSLTIFDKPILLQEFP
;
A
#
# COMPACT_ATOMS: atom_id res chain seq x y z
N MET A 1 -23.28 -2.86 -2.92
CA MET A 1 -22.01 -3.37 -3.47
C MET A 1 -20.99 -2.24 -3.50
N LEU A 2 -19.78 -2.51 -3.04
CA LEU A 2 -18.71 -1.51 -3.08
C LEU A 2 -18.13 -1.41 -4.48
N ASP A 3 -17.83 -0.17 -4.89
CA ASP A 3 -16.98 0.05 -6.06
C ASP A 3 -15.60 -0.51 -5.77
N ASN A 4 -14.85 -0.83 -6.81
CA ASN A 4 -13.51 -1.39 -6.65
C ASN A 4 -12.52 -0.76 -7.62
N ILE A 5 -11.27 -0.80 -7.23
CA ILE A 5 -10.15 -0.34 -8.05
C ILE A 5 -8.99 -1.32 -7.90
N LEU A 6 -8.09 -1.27 -8.87
CA LEU A 6 -6.84 -2.05 -8.86
C LEU A 6 -5.68 -1.06 -8.73
N ILE A 7 -4.78 -1.31 -7.78
CA ILE A 7 -3.57 -0.50 -7.62
C ILE A 7 -2.33 -1.38 -7.70
N SER A 8 -1.24 -0.78 -8.18
CA SER A 8 0.06 -1.45 -8.26
C SER A 8 0.90 -1.09 -7.04
N ILE A 9 1.43 -2.11 -6.37
CA ILE A 9 2.26 -1.94 -5.18
C ILE A 9 3.53 -2.77 -5.37
N LYS A 10 4.67 -2.20 -4.99
CA LYS A 10 5.97 -2.89 -5.09
C LYS A 10 6.06 -4.06 -4.11
N PRO A 11 6.79 -5.13 -4.45
CA PRO A 11 6.93 -6.30 -3.57
C PRO A 11 7.38 -5.97 -2.16
N LYS A 12 8.25 -4.97 -1.99
CA LYS A 12 8.69 -4.51 -0.67
C LYS A 12 7.50 -4.16 0.23
N TRP A 13 6.56 -3.38 -0.31
CA TRP A 13 5.39 -2.95 0.46
C TRP A 13 4.32 -4.04 0.51
N CYS A 14 4.21 -4.86 -0.54
CA CYS A 14 3.33 -6.03 -0.53
C CYS A 14 3.68 -6.96 0.63
N SER A 15 4.96 -7.27 0.82
CA SER A 15 5.37 -8.15 1.92
C SER A 15 4.93 -7.61 3.27
N LYS A 16 5.08 -6.31 3.50
CA LYS A 16 4.69 -5.67 4.76
C LYS A 16 3.18 -5.64 4.96
N ILE A 17 2.42 -5.43 3.89
CA ILE A 17 0.95 -5.48 3.94
C ILE A 17 0.49 -6.90 4.28
N LEU A 18 1.01 -7.90 3.58
CA LEU A 18 0.62 -9.29 3.77
C LEU A 18 1.03 -9.83 5.14
N ASN A 19 2.15 -9.34 5.69
CA ASN A 19 2.57 -9.64 7.06
C ASN A 19 1.78 -8.85 8.11
N LYS A 20 0.87 -7.96 7.69
CA LYS A 20 0.04 -7.12 8.56
C LYS A 20 0.85 -6.10 9.36
N GLU A 21 2.06 -5.81 8.94
CA GLU A 21 2.91 -4.76 9.52
C GLU A 21 2.52 -3.38 9.01
N LYS A 22 2.16 -3.31 7.72
CA LYS A 22 1.76 -2.07 7.05
C LYS A 22 0.24 -2.05 6.91
N THR A 23 -0.40 -1.10 7.58
CA THR A 23 -1.86 -0.94 7.56
C THR A 23 -2.30 0.41 6.97
N ILE A 24 -1.34 1.16 6.43
CA ILE A 24 -1.58 2.40 5.70
C ILE A 24 -0.80 2.35 4.39
N GLU A 25 -1.48 2.63 3.29
CA GLU A 25 -0.84 2.76 1.98
C GLU A 25 -0.76 4.24 1.62
N ILE A 26 0.43 4.70 1.22
CA ILE A 26 0.67 6.10 0.85
C ILE A 26 0.58 6.24 -0.67
N ARG A 27 -0.28 7.14 -1.14
CA ARG A 27 -0.47 7.40 -2.57
C ARG A 27 -0.35 8.92 -2.84
N LYS A 28 0.14 9.25 -4.04
CA LYS A 28 0.27 10.66 -4.48
C LYS A 28 -1.07 11.26 -4.88
N THR A 29 -2.04 10.42 -5.21
CA THR A 29 -3.37 10.82 -5.65
C THR A 29 -4.41 10.01 -4.90
N LYS A 30 -5.63 10.50 -4.90
CA LYS A 30 -6.77 9.74 -4.40
C LYS A 30 -7.70 9.40 -5.56
N PRO A 31 -8.44 8.28 -5.49
CA PRO A 31 -9.37 7.93 -6.54
C PRO A 31 -10.58 8.87 -6.53
N LYS A 32 -11.35 8.83 -7.61
CA LYS A 32 -12.62 9.56 -7.70
C LYS A 32 -13.76 8.79 -7.04
N LEU A 33 -13.43 7.92 -6.10
CA LEU A 33 -14.39 7.15 -5.31
C LEU A 33 -14.36 7.64 -3.86
N ASP A 34 -15.53 7.69 -3.26
CA ASP A 34 -15.61 8.00 -1.83
C ASP A 34 -15.50 6.70 -1.03
N PRO A 35 -14.72 6.68 0.07
CA PRO A 35 -14.70 5.52 0.96
C PRO A 35 -16.10 5.21 1.54
N PRO A 36 -16.44 3.93 1.76
CA PRO A 36 -15.57 2.78 1.56
C PRO A 36 -15.59 2.27 0.12
N PHE A 37 -14.44 1.74 -0.33
CA PHE A 37 -14.34 1.04 -1.60
C PHE A 37 -13.36 -0.11 -1.47
N LYS A 38 -13.44 -1.07 -2.40
CA LYS A 38 -12.57 -2.24 -2.39
C LYS A 38 -11.35 -2.00 -3.27
N VAL A 39 -10.18 -2.39 -2.78
CA VAL A 39 -8.91 -2.23 -3.48
C VAL A 39 -8.29 -3.59 -3.73
N TYR A 40 -7.98 -3.89 -4.99
CA TYR A 40 -7.20 -5.06 -5.37
C TYR A 40 -5.73 -4.66 -5.51
N ILE A 41 -4.83 -5.50 -5.01
CA ILE A 41 -3.39 -5.24 -5.03
C ILE A 41 -2.74 -6.07 -6.13
N TYR A 42 -2.19 -5.38 -7.12
CA TYR A 42 -1.28 -5.98 -8.08
C TYR A 42 0.15 -5.78 -7.58
N CYS A 43 0.88 -6.88 -7.39
CA CYS A 43 2.28 -6.84 -6.97
C CYS A 43 3.15 -6.65 -8.20
N THR A 44 3.92 -5.56 -8.27
CA THR A 44 4.78 -5.27 -9.41
C THR A 44 5.96 -6.24 -9.48
N MET A 45 6.72 -6.16 -10.58
CA MET A 45 7.82 -7.10 -10.86
C MET A 45 9.21 -6.52 -10.56
N ASP A 46 9.29 -5.50 -9.69
CA ASP A 46 10.57 -4.85 -9.35
C ASP A 46 11.52 -5.78 -8.60
N SER A 47 10.96 -6.72 -7.84
CA SER A 47 11.70 -7.74 -7.12
C SER A 47 10.81 -8.98 -6.97
N ASN A 48 11.27 -9.98 -6.24
CA ASN A 48 10.54 -11.22 -6.05
C ASN A 48 9.81 -11.20 -4.71
N LEU A 49 8.57 -11.69 -4.72
CA LEU A 49 7.79 -11.86 -3.51
C LEU A 49 7.54 -13.34 -3.29
N TYR A 50 7.94 -13.87 -2.14
CA TYR A 50 7.71 -15.27 -1.80
C TYR A 50 7.24 -15.41 -0.35
N LYS A 51 6.68 -16.57 -0.06
CA LYS A 51 6.18 -16.89 1.26
C LYS A 51 7.12 -17.92 1.91
N ASP A 52 7.63 -17.59 3.10
CA ASP A 52 8.48 -18.47 3.88
C ASP A 52 7.69 -18.88 5.14
N GLY A 53 7.14 -20.09 5.11
CA GLY A 53 6.16 -20.48 6.14
C GLY A 53 4.95 -19.57 6.07
N ASP A 54 4.67 -18.85 7.15
CA ASP A 54 3.56 -17.88 7.22
C ASP A 54 4.01 -16.45 7.01
N TYR A 55 5.31 -16.23 6.70
CA TYR A 55 5.88 -14.91 6.58
C TYR A 55 6.20 -14.58 5.12
N TRP A 56 5.88 -13.34 4.71
CA TRP A 56 6.12 -12.87 3.34
C TRP A 56 7.45 -12.12 3.27
N VAL A 57 8.21 -12.40 2.21
CA VAL A 57 9.56 -11.85 2.02
C VAL A 57 9.71 -11.27 0.63
N ASP A 58 10.28 -10.06 0.58
CA ASP A 58 10.72 -9.42 -0.64
C ASP A 58 12.22 -9.72 -0.82
N SER A 59 12.62 -10.14 -2.02
CA SER A 59 14.01 -10.52 -2.29
C SER A 59 14.43 -10.16 -3.71
N THR A 60 15.66 -9.68 -3.85
CA THR A 60 16.28 -9.49 -5.17
C THR A 60 17.09 -10.69 -5.63
N THR A 61 17.37 -11.64 -4.72
CA THR A 61 18.28 -12.76 -5.00
C THR A 61 17.60 -14.12 -5.01
N LYS A 62 16.49 -14.28 -4.29
CA LYS A 62 15.76 -15.54 -4.23
C LYS A 62 14.58 -15.51 -5.17
N PRO A 63 14.25 -16.64 -5.82
CA PRO A 63 13.08 -16.70 -6.69
C PRO A 63 11.80 -16.49 -5.90
N GLY A 64 10.82 -15.84 -6.53
CA GLY A 64 9.51 -15.62 -5.98
C GLY A 64 8.44 -16.04 -6.99
N PHE A 65 7.21 -16.11 -6.52
CA PHE A 65 6.09 -16.58 -7.34
C PHE A 65 4.96 -15.54 -7.43
N TYR A 66 4.86 -14.63 -6.47
CA TYR A 66 3.68 -13.78 -6.31
C TYR A 66 3.73 -12.46 -7.07
N GLN A 67 4.91 -11.99 -7.44
CA GLN A 67 5.04 -10.75 -8.22
C GLN A 67 4.44 -10.91 -9.62
N GLY A 68 3.96 -9.81 -10.18
CA GLY A 68 3.28 -9.82 -11.48
C GLY A 68 1.87 -10.38 -11.42
N ARG A 69 1.25 -10.41 -10.24
CA ARG A 69 -0.07 -10.98 -10.02
C ARG A 69 -0.88 -10.13 -9.08
N VAL A 70 -2.21 -10.29 -9.16
CA VAL A 70 -3.13 -9.72 -8.17
C VAL A 70 -3.16 -10.70 -6.99
N ILE A 71 -2.72 -10.23 -5.82
CA ILE A 71 -2.40 -11.10 -4.69
C ILE A 71 -3.35 -10.99 -3.51
N ALA A 72 -4.07 -9.87 -3.41
CA ALA A 72 -4.89 -9.59 -2.24
C ALA A 72 -5.89 -8.48 -2.53
N SER A 73 -6.82 -8.29 -1.63
CA SER A 73 -7.71 -7.14 -1.64
C SER A 73 -7.87 -6.60 -0.22
N PHE A 74 -8.27 -5.35 -0.11
CA PHE A 74 -8.64 -4.76 1.17
C PHE A 74 -9.77 -3.76 0.98
N ILE A 75 -10.36 -3.31 2.08
CA ILE A 75 -11.36 -2.25 2.07
C ILE A 75 -10.68 -0.97 2.54
N CYS A 76 -10.76 0.07 1.72
CA CYS A 76 -10.33 1.41 2.13
C CYS A 76 -11.55 2.13 2.68
N ASN A 77 -11.63 2.27 4.00
CA ASN A 77 -12.77 2.90 4.66
C ASN A 77 -12.53 4.37 4.99
N LYS A 78 -11.29 4.83 4.83
CA LYS A 78 -10.94 6.24 5.07
C LYS A 78 -9.65 6.60 4.36
N ILE A 79 -9.57 7.82 3.85
CA ILE A 79 -8.36 8.42 3.29
C ILE A 79 -8.03 9.67 4.11
N HIS A 80 -6.82 9.72 4.66
CA HIS A 80 -6.32 10.90 5.38
C HIS A 80 -5.53 11.78 4.43
N ASN A 81 -5.59 13.08 4.64
CA ASN A 81 -4.83 14.04 3.84
C ASN A 81 -3.47 14.29 4.47
N ILE A 82 -2.42 14.15 3.67
CA ILE A 82 -1.05 14.43 4.08
C ILE A 82 -0.62 15.75 3.44
N THR A 83 -0.09 16.66 4.24
CA THR A 83 0.50 17.90 3.76
C THR A 83 2.01 17.81 3.90
N ASN A 84 2.71 18.12 2.82
CA ASN A 84 4.17 18.18 2.79
C ASN A 84 4.60 19.65 2.71
N ASN A 85 5.09 20.18 3.81
CA ASN A 85 5.51 21.56 3.94
C ASN A 85 7.04 21.61 4.01
N SER A 86 7.70 21.55 2.85
CA SER A 86 9.16 21.52 2.74
C SER A 86 9.79 20.39 3.57
N GLY A 87 9.18 19.22 3.54
CA GLY A 87 9.66 18.03 4.25
C GLY A 87 9.08 17.86 5.65
N ASP A 88 8.27 18.80 6.10
CA ASP A 88 7.49 18.61 7.34
C ASP A 88 6.13 18.02 6.97
N PHE A 89 5.97 16.74 7.25
CA PHE A 89 4.74 16.00 6.92
C PHE A 89 3.75 16.07 8.07
N THR A 90 2.52 16.46 7.77
CA THR A 90 1.43 16.46 8.75
C THR A 90 0.21 15.76 8.15
N VAL A 91 -0.54 15.05 8.98
CA VAL A 91 -1.78 14.37 8.60
C VAL A 91 -2.93 15.08 9.30
N ASP A 92 -3.83 15.67 8.51
CA ASP A 92 -5.02 16.37 9.01
C ASP A 92 -4.71 17.39 10.10
N ASN A 93 -3.51 18.00 10.06
CA ASN A 93 -3.01 18.97 11.07
C ASN A 93 -3.04 18.43 12.50
N ASP A 94 -2.89 17.13 12.68
CA ASP A 94 -2.94 16.46 13.97
C ASP A 94 -1.62 15.72 14.20
N ARG A 95 -0.82 16.14 15.20
CA ARG A 95 0.49 15.55 15.44
C ARG A 95 0.41 14.10 15.89
N ALA A 96 -0.52 13.76 16.76
CA ALA A 96 -0.69 12.38 17.22
C ALA A 96 -1.10 11.47 16.07
N LEU A 97 -2.02 11.92 15.22
CA LEU A 97 -2.44 11.19 14.03
C LEU A 97 -1.27 11.06 13.04
N THR A 98 -0.48 12.12 12.86
CA THR A 98 0.68 12.09 11.98
C THR A 98 1.66 10.98 12.39
N ASN A 99 1.96 10.89 13.67
CA ASN A 99 2.87 9.86 14.19
C ASN A 99 2.31 8.45 14.03
N ASP A 100 1.01 8.28 14.27
CA ASP A 100 0.32 6.99 14.09
C ASP A 100 0.36 6.54 12.62
N ILE A 101 -0.01 7.43 11.70
CA ILE A 101 -0.02 7.13 10.26
C ILE A 101 1.39 6.82 9.77
N ALA A 102 2.40 7.57 10.20
CA ALA A 102 3.79 7.32 9.82
C ALA A 102 4.23 5.91 10.25
N LYS A 103 3.93 5.53 11.47
CA LYS A 103 4.28 4.20 12.00
C LYS A 103 3.56 3.09 11.21
N ARG A 104 2.28 3.25 10.99
CA ARG A 104 1.45 2.24 10.32
C ARG A 104 1.73 2.12 8.83
N SER A 105 2.33 3.15 8.22
CA SER A 105 2.71 3.12 6.80
C SER A 105 3.99 2.32 6.54
N CYS A 106 4.82 2.15 7.55
CA CYS A 106 6.16 1.55 7.43
C CYS A 106 7.10 2.33 6.50
N VAL A 107 6.74 3.56 6.13
CA VAL A 107 7.53 4.42 5.25
C VAL A 107 8.34 5.37 6.10
N SER A 108 9.66 5.38 5.94
CA SER A 108 10.54 6.31 6.65
C SER A 108 10.35 7.73 6.10
N ARG A 109 10.81 8.73 6.88
CA ARG A 109 10.78 10.11 6.43
C ARG A 109 11.59 10.29 5.14
N GLU A 110 12.75 9.63 5.04
CA GLU A 110 13.59 9.70 3.84
C GLU A 110 12.89 9.09 2.63
N GLU A 111 12.25 7.94 2.81
CA GLU A 111 11.49 7.30 1.75
C GLU A 111 10.32 8.19 1.30
N MET A 112 9.65 8.85 2.25
CA MET A 112 8.55 9.76 1.94
C MET A 112 9.05 10.97 1.14
N LEU A 113 10.17 11.57 1.53
CA LEU A 113 10.79 12.69 0.82
C LEU A 113 11.13 12.30 -0.62
N ASP A 114 11.72 11.13 -0.81
CA ASP A 114 12.07 10.63 -2.14
C ASP A 114 10.83 10.33 -2.97
N TYR A 115 9.81 9.74 -2.37
CA TYR A 115 8.57 9.37 -3.06
C TYR A 115 7.77 10.60 -3.51
N LEU A 116 7.58 11.57 -2.62
CA LEU A 116 6.76 12.74 -2.91
C LEU A 116 7.52 13.83 -3.66
N LYS A 117 8.84 13.89 -3.47
CA LYS A 117 9.69 14.94 -4.07
C LYS A 117 9.14 16.32 -3.74
N SER A 118 8.75 17.11 -4.75
CA SER A 118 8.22 18.46 -4.55
C SER A 118 6.70 18.51 -4.38
N LYS A 119 6.01 17.37 -4.35
CA LYS A 119 4.56 17.37 -4.15
C LYS A 119 4.21 17.85 -2.74
N THR A 120 3.21 18.72 -2.66
CA THR A 120 2.77 19.33 -1.39
C THR A 120 1.65 18.52 -0.72
N ALA A 121 1.05 17.59 -1.44
CA ALA A 121 -0.05 16.79 -0.91
C ALA A 121 0.14 15.31 -1.26
N ALA A 122 -0.31 14.46 -0.35
CA ALA A 122 -0.39 13.02 -0.55
C ALA A 122 -1.56 12.48 0.26
N TYR A 123 -1.79 11.18 0.19
CA TYR A 123 -2.97 10.56 0.77
C TYR A 123 -2.58 9.27 1.46
N ALA A 124 -3.09 9.07 2.67
CA ALA A 124 -2.89 7.87 3.45
C ALA A 124 -4.20 7.07 3.43
N TRP A 125 -4.16 5.88 2.81
CA TRP A 125 -5.31 5.02 2.65
C TRP A 125 -5.31 3.97 3.77
N GLU A 126 -6.38 3.89 4.54
CA GLU A 126 -6.54 2.86 5.56
C GLU A 126 -6.69 1.50 4.89
N ILE A 127 -5.93 0.51 5.36
CA ILE A 127 -6.04 -0.87 4.90
C ILE A 127 -6.84 -1.65 5.93
N SER A 128 -8.06 -2.01 5.58
CA SER A 128 -8.96 -2.76 6.46
C SER A 128 -9.44 -4.03 5.76
N SER A 129 -9.84 -5.03 6.52
CA SER A 129 -10.44 -6.26 5.99
C SER A 129 -9.60 -6.89 4.87
N LEU A 130 -8.31 -7.05 5.15
CA LEU A 130 -7.37 -7.63 4.18
C LEU A 130 -7.74 -9.09 3.89
N THR A 131 -7.86 -9.41 2.60
CA THR A 131 -8.07 -10.77 2.11
C THR A 131 -6.88 -11.15 1.24
N ILE A 132 -6.12 -12.16 1.68
CA ILE A 132 -4.98 -12.68 0.91
C ILE A 132 -5.49 -13.82 0.06
N PHE A 133 -5.25 -13.77 -1.26
CA PHE A 133 -5.74 -14.79 -2.17
C PHE A 133 -4.92 -16.07 -2.04
N ASP A 134 -5.59 -17.21 -1.94
CA ASP A 134 -4.93 -18.52 -1.93
C ASP A 134 -4.17 -18.75 -3.23
N LYS A 135 -4.75 -18.31 -4.34
CA LYS A 135 -4.15 -18.38 -5.67
C LYS A 135 -4.04 -16.99 -6.27
N PRO A 136 -2.81 -16.47 -6.42
CA PRO A 136 -2.60 -15.20 -7.12
C PRO A 136 -3.15 -15.27 -8.54
N ILE A 137 -3.70 -14.16 -9.01
CA ILE A 137 -4.37 -14.09 -10.31
C ILE A 137 -3.47 -13.30 -11.27
N LEU A 138 -3.18 -13.88 -12.45
CA LEU A 138 -2.46 -13.16 -13.48
C LEU A 138 -3.30 -11.96 -13.93
N LEU A 139 -2.65 -10.85 -14.23
CA LEU A 139 -3.35 -9.60 -14.55
C LEU A 139 -4.27 -9.78 -15.77
N GLN A 140 -3.83 -10.52 -16.79
CA GLN A 140 -4.64 -10.78 -17.98
C GLN A 140 -5.88 -11.64 -17.70
N GLU A 141 -5.92 -12.35 -16.58
CA GLU A 141 -7.05 -13.17 -16.16
C GLU A 141 -7.94 -12.45 -15.16
N PHE A 142 -7.51 -11.28 -14.68
CA PHE A 142 -8.27 -10.50 -13.70
C PHE A 142 -9.38 -9.73 -14.41
N PRO A 143 -10.64 -9.89 -13.96
CA PRO A 143 -11.79 -9.26 -14.60
C PRO A 143 -11.82 -7.72 -14.49
#